data_72548f9ac8eeacc270c6f858953b333a
#
_entry.id   72548f9ac8eeacc270c6f858953b333a
#
_cell.length_a   1.000
_cell.length_b   1.000
_cell.length_c   1.000
_cell.angle_alpha   90.00
_cell.angle_beta   90.00
_cell.angle_gamma   90.00
#
_symmetry.space_group_name_H-M   'P 1'
#
loop_
_entity.id
_entity.type
_entity.pdbx_description
1 polymer ?
#
loop_
_entity_poly.entity_id
_entity_poly.type
_entity_poly.pdbx_seq_one_letter_code
_entity_poly.pdbx_strand_id
1 'polypeptide(L)' 'MKPLKQKISITIDSDILEKIKAKAEYDDRSLSQYINLVLKKHLEEEEKKK' A
#
# COMPACT_ATOMS: atom_id res chain seq x y z
N MET A 1 4.52 5.07 20.31
CA MET A 1 3.99 3.71 20.28
C MET A 1 3.62 3.30 18.87
N LYS A 2 3.95 2.09 18.50
CA LYS A 2 3.67 1.63 17.15
C LYS A 2 2.25 1.13 17.02
N PRO A 3 1.56 1.50 15.97
CA PRO A 3 0.22 0.98 15.77
C PRO A 3 0.27 -0.52 15.44
N LEU A 4 -0.73 -1.23 15.88
CA LEU A 4 -0.86 -2.63 15.55
C LEU A 4 -1.37 -2.76 14.12
N LYS A 5 -0.85 -3.78 13.43
CA LYS A 5 -1.33 -4.05 12.09
C LYS A 5 -2.62 -4.83 12.17
N GLN A 6 -3.56 -4.45 11.35
CA GLN A 6 -4.87 -5.09 11.34
C GLN A 6 -5.13 -5.68 9.97
N LYS A 7 -5.84 -6.79 9.96
CA LYS A 7 -6.22 -7.43 8.71
C LYS A 7 -7.51 -6.82 8.20
N ILE A 8 -7.51 -6.48 6.94
CA ILE A 8 -8.71 -5.98 6.28
C ILE A 8 -8.85 -6.68 4.95
N SER A 9 -10.06 -6.66 4.42
CA SER A 9 -10.33 -7.19 3.09
C SER A 9 -10.83 -6.06 2.22
N ILE A 10 -10.25 -5.94 1.03
CA ILE A 10 -10.67 -4.92 0.09
C ILE A 10 -10.82 -5.54 -1.28
N THR A 11 -11.59 -4.87 -2.11
CA THR A 11 -11.76 -5.27 -3.50
C THR A 11 -10.97 -4.32 -4.38
N ILE A 12 -10.16 -4.87 -5.28
CA ILE A 12 -9.30 -4.08 -6.15
C ILE A 12 -9.51 -4.52 -7.58
N ASP A 13 -9.50 -3.55 -8.50
CA ASP A 13 -9.57 -3.87 -9.91
C ASP A 13 -8.43 -4.80 -10.29
N SER A 14 -8.72 -5.78 -11.14
CA SER A 14 -7.71 -6.80 -11.44
C SER A 14 -6.51 -6.23 -12.17
N ASP A 15 -6.70 -5.26 -13.06
CA ASP A 15 -5.58 -4.67 -13.78
C ASP A 15 -4.70 -3.86 -12.82
N ILE A 16 -5.32 -3.18 -11.86
CA ILE A 16 -4.55 -2.44 -10.86
C ILE A 16 -3.78 -3.41 -9.97
N LEU A 17 -4.43 -4.50 -9.60
CA LEU A 17 -3.77 -5.51 -8.76
C LEU A 17 -2.53 -6.07 -9.44
N GLU A 18 -2.63 -6.36 -10.73
CA GLU A 18 -1.48 -6.90 -11.45
C GLU A 18 -0.32 -5.92 -11.48
N LYS A 19 -0.63 -4.65 -11.70
CA LYS A 19 0.42 -3.64 -11.73
C LYS A 19 1.08 -3.47 -10.38
N ILE A 20 0.28 -3.51 -9.32
CA ILE A 20 0.83 -3.37 -7.98
C ILE A 20 1.69 -4.55 -7.62
N LYS A 21 1.27 -5.75 -8.03
CA LYS A 21 2.06 -6.94 -7.77
C LYS A 21 3.44 -6.85 -8.43
N ALA A 22 3.46 -6.38 -9.66
CA ALA A 22 4.73 -6.23 -10.37
C ALA A 22 5.64 -5.24 -9.66
N LYS A 23 5.08 -4.14 -9.20
CA LYS A 23 5.88 -3.14 -8.51
C LYS A 23 6.37 -3.64 -7.17
N ALA A 24 5.55 -4.40 -6.46
CA ALA A 24 5.97 -4.98 -5.19
C ALA A 24 7.13 -5.94 -5.39
N GLU A 25 7.07 -6.77 -6.42
CA GLU A 25 8.17 -7.68 -6.72
C GLU A 25 9.43 -6.92 -7.08
N TYR A 26 9.28 -5.87 -7.84
CA TYR A 26 10.43 -5.07 -8.24
C TYR A 26 11.15 -4.50 -7.02
N ASP A 27 10.39 -4.12 -6.00
CA ASP A 27 10.94 -3.58 -4.76
C ASP A 27 11.28 -4.65 -3.75
N ASP A 28 11.09 -5.92 -4.10
CA ASP A 28 11.39 -7.02 -3.20
C ASP A 28 10.53 -6.97 -1.94
N ARG A 29 9.29 -6.57 -2.10
CA ARG A 29 8.36 -6.46 -0.98
C ARG A 29 7.17 -7.37 -1.22
N SER A 30 6.52 -7.78 -0.13
CA SER A 30 5.27 -8.48 -0.28
C SER A 30 4.19 -7.50 -0.72
N LEU A 31 3.11 -8.05 -1.28
CA LEU A 31 2.01 -7.21 -1.75
C LEU A 31 1.43 -6.38 -0.62
N SER A 32 1.24 -7.01 0.54
CA SER A 32 0.70 -6.29 1.69
C SER A 32 1.59 -5.15 2.12
N GLN A 33 2.89 -5.40 2.16
CA GLN A 33 3.84 -4.37 2.57
C GLN A 33 3.84 -3.21 1.58
N TYR A 34 3.77 -3.53 0.30
CA TYR A 34 3.78 -2.49 -0.71
C TYR A 34 2.54 -1.61 -0.60
N ILE A 35 1.38 -2.24 -0.44
CA ILE A 35 0.13 -1.49 -0.32
C ILE A 35 0.16 -0.60 0.92
N ASN A 36 0.63 -1.14 2.03
CA ASN A 36 0.72 -0.37 3.26
C ASN A 36 1.62 0.85 3.07
N LEU A 37 2.73 0.67 2.38
CA LEU A 37 3.65 1.77 2.13
C LEU A 37 3.01 2.86 1.28
N VAL A 38 2.29 2.46 0.24
CA VAL A 38 1.63 3.42 -0.65
C VAL A 38 0.59 4.23 0.10
N LEU A 39 -0.21 3.55 0.92
CA LEU A 39 -1.24 4.24 1.69
C LEU A 39 -0.61 5.21 2.69
N LYS A 40 0.47 4.80 3.32
CA LYS A 40 1.15 5.65 4.27
C LYS A 40 1.67 6.91 3.59
N LYS A 41 2.26 6.75 2.43
CA LYS A 41 2.77 7.91 1.70
C LYS A 41 1.65 8.83 1.26
N HIS A 42 0.55 8.26 0.86
CA HIS A 42 -0.60 9.06 0.45
C HIS A 42 -1.09 9.95 1.60
N LEU A 43 -1.20 9.37 2.77
CA LEU A 43 -1.63 10.13 3.94
C LEU A 43 -0.66 11.24 4.30
N GLU A 44 0.62 10.95 4.20
CA GLU A 44 1.64 11.95 4.50
C GLU A 44 1.56 13.12 3.54
N GLU A 45 1.33 12.83 2.27
CA GLU A 45 1.22 13.89 1.28
C GLU A 45 -0.02 14.74 1.51
N GLU A 46 -1.10 14.11 1.91
CA GLU A 46 -2.32 14.85 2.19
C GLU A 46 -2.12 15.82 3.34
N GLU A 47 -1.42 15.38 4.36
CA GLU A 47 -1.17 16.23 5.51
C GLU A 47 -0.29 17.41 5.15
N LYS A 48 0.63 17.21 4.23
CA LYS A 48 1.52 18.29 3.84
C LYS A 48 0.85 19.34 2.98
N LYS A 49 -0.24 19.01 2.37
CA LYS A 49 -0.91 19.94 1.47
C LYS A 49 -1.66 21.05 2.17
N LYS A 50 -1.76 20.99 3.43
CA LYS A 50 -2.52 22.00 4.18
C LYS A 50 -1.87 23.34 4.22
#